data_498829c4c235cddb843d269906a905a9
#
_entry.id   498829c4c235cddb843d269906a905a9
#
_cell.length_a   1.000
_cell.length_b   1.000
_cell.length_c   1.000
_cell.angle_alpha   90.00
_cell.angle_beta   90.00
_cell.angle_gamma   90.00
#
_symmetry.space_group_name_H-M   'P 1'
#
loop_
_entity.id
_entity.type
_entity.pdbx_description
1 polymer ?
#
loop_
_entity_poly.entity_id
_entity_poly.type
_entity_poly.pdbx_seq_one_letter_code
_entity_poly.pdbx_strand_id
1 'polypeptide(L)'
;MEKTRDLVIVGDSAFAEVAYEYFTHDSEYNVVAFAVESEFMTRDRLFDLPVVSLERIEEFYPPAQVDFYAAIVYSQLNRLRARLYETCKAKGYKPASYISSKAFVWPNVSIGEHCFIFENNTVQPFVRIEDNVVLWSGNHIGHHSKVDSHCFISSQVVISGFCTVGRHTFMGVNGLAPA
;
A
#
# COMPACT_ATOMS: atom_id res chain seq x y z
N MET A 1 -8.65 -15.48 8.86
CA MET A 1 -9.56 -14.32 9.01
C MET A 1 -10.70 -14.51 8.02
N GLU A 2 -11.94 -14.21 8.40
CA GLU A 2 -13.08 -14.30 7.48
C GLU A 2 -12.94 -13.22 6.39
N LYS A 3 -13.22 -13.59 5.15
CA LYS A 3 -13.13 -12.68 4.00
C LYS A 3 -14.45 -11.94 3.84
N THR A 4 -14.43 -10.62 3.93
CA THR A 4 -15.66 -9.79 3.94
C THR A 4 -15.72 -8.82 2.77
N ARG A 5 -14.61 -8.60 2.05
CA ARG A 5 -14.52 -7.62 0.95
C ARG A 5 -13.65 -8.14 -0.18
N ASP A 6 -14.12 -7.96 -1.41
CA ASP A 6 -13.32 -8.27 -2.59
C ASP A 6 -12.32 -7.13 -2.90
N LEU A 7 -11.15 -7.52 -3.40
CA LEU A 7 -10.03 -6.61 -3.69
C LEU A 7 -9.47 -6.88 -5.08
N VAL A 8 -9.24 -5.83 -5.84
CA VAL A 8 -8.40 -5.87 -7.04
C VAL A 8 -7.04 -5.24 -6.73
N ILE A 9 -5.96 -5.95 -7.04
CA ILE A 9 -4.59 -5.43 -6.93
C ILE A 9 -4.21 -4.81 -8.27
N VAL A 10 -3.84 -3.52 -8.26
CA VAL A 10 -3.34 -2.82 -9.44
C VAL A 10 -1.83 -2.96 -9.54
N GLY A 11 -1.37 -3.60 -10.61
CA GLY A 11 -0.01 -4.07 -10.84
C GLY A 11 0.07 -5.60 -10.88
N ASP A 12 1.11 -6.15 -11.51
CA ASP A 12 1.35 -7.59 -11.63
C ASP A 12 2.83 -7.98 -11.44
N SER A 13 3.63 -7.05 -10.87
CA SER A 13 5.05 -7.25 -10.57
C SER A 13 5.26 -7.86 -9.17
N ALA A 14 6.51 -8.08 -8.79
CA ALA A 14 6.88 -8.71 -7.52
C ALA A 14 6.18 -8.08 -6.28
N PHE A 15 5.96 -6.76 -6.25
CA PHE A 15 5.22 -6.17 -5.13
C PHE A 15 3.72 -6.54 -5.15
N ALA A 16 3.13 -6.73 -6.33
CA ALA A 16 1.75 -7.22 -6.44
C ALA A 16 1.64 -8.67 -5.95
N GLU A 17 2.65 -9.51 -6.24
CA GLU A 17 2.72 -10.88 -5.71
C GLU A 17 2.84 -10.89 -4.18
N VAL A 18 3.71 -10.03 -3.63
CA VAL A 18 3.83 -9.88 -2.18
C VAL A 18 2.52 -9.35 -1.56
N ALA A 19 1.91 -8.33 -2.16
CA ALA A 19 0.64 -7.79 -1.66
C ALA A 19 -0.48 -8.85 -1.69
N TYR A 20 -0.53 -9.69 -2.72
CA TYR A 20 -1.46 -10.82 -2.81
C TYR A 20 -1.31 -11.76 -1.62
N GLU A 21 -0.10 -12.17 -1.26
CA GLU A 21 0.16 -13.06 -0.12
C GLU A 21 -0.34 -12.44 1.19
N TYR A 22 -0.02 -11.17 1.44
CA TYR A 22 -0.42 -10.50 2.68
C TYR A 22 -1.93 -10.26 2.76
N PHE A 23 -2.56 -9.76 1.70
CA PHE A 23 -4.01 -9.58 1.67
C PHE A 23 -4.76 -10.92 1.80
N THR A 24 -4.25 -11.97 1.15
CA THR A 24 -4.87 -13.30 1.18
C THR A 24 -4.79 -13.94 2.57
N HIS A 25 -3.64 -13.85 3.23
CA HIS A 25 -3.39 -14.63 4.44
C HIS A 25 -3.54 -13.85 5.74
N ASP A 26 -3.44 -12.52 5.72
CA ASP A 26 -3.45 -11.68 6.94
C ASP A 26 -4.39 -10.47 6.82
N SER A 27 -5.52 -10.59 6.11
CA SER A 27 -6.52 -9.53 6.03
C SER A 27 -7.94 -10.06 5.82
N GLU A 28 -8.92 -9.18 5.91
CA GLU A 28 -10.32 -9.47 5.57
C GLU A 28 -10.60 -9.43 4.06
N TYR A 29 -9.63 -9.08 3.24
CA TYR A 29 -9.79 -8.97 1.79
C TYR A 29 -9.66 -10.32 1.08
N ASN A 30 -10.55 -10.54 0.11
CA ASN A 30 -10.48 -11.62 -0.86
C ASN A 30 -9.95 -11.05 -2.18
N VAL A 31 -8.73 -11.38 -2.56
CA VAL A 31 -8.18 -10.91 -3.84
C VAL A 31 -8.86 -11.66 -4.98
N VAL A 32 -9.50 -10.94 -5.90
CA VAL A 32 -10.29 -11.52 -6.99
C VAL A 32 -9.65 -11.32 -8.37
N ALA A 33 -8.78 -10.33 -8.53
CA ALA A 33 -8.10 -10.05 -9.81
C ALA A 33 -6.87 -9.16 -9.61
N PHE A 34 -6.07 -9.10 -10.66
CA PHE A 34 -5.06 -8.07 -10.87
C PHE A 34 -5.49 -7.14 -12.01
N ALA A 35 -5.10 -5.88 -11.97
CA ALA A 35 -5.37 -4.92 -13.03
C ALA A 35 -4.08 -4.22 -13.46
N VAL A 36 -3.85 -4.10 -14.77
CA VAL A 36 -2.65 -3.50 -15.35
C VAL A 36 -3.06 -2.60 -16.51
N GLU A 37 -2.39 -1.46 -16.68
CA GLU A 37 -2.60 -0.63 -17.87
C GLU A 37 -2.33 -1.44 -19.15
N SER A 38 -3.21 -1.34 -20.12
CA SER A 38 -3.21 -2.22 -21.32
C SER A 38 -1.86 -2.30 -22.04
N GLU A 39 -1.13 -1.20 -22.07
CA GLU A 39 0.19 -1.14 -22.70
C GLU A 39 1.27 -1.97 -21.99
N PHE A 40 1.07 -2.29 -20.70
CA PHE A 40 2.00 -3.06 -19.88
C PHE A 40 1.53 -4.49 -19.60
N MET A 41 0.36 -4.89 -20.12
CA MET A 41 -0.14 -6.25 -19.95
C MET A 41 0.72 -7.25 -20.71
N THR A 42 1.35 -8.19 -19.99
CA THR A 42 2.18 -9.25 -20.56
C THR A 42 1.63 -10.66 -20.29
N ARG A 43 0.59 -10.74 -19.47
CA ARG A 43 -0.07 -12.00 -19.07
C ARG A 43 -1.56 -11.78 -18.86
N ASP A 44 -2.35 -12.85 -18.91
CA ASP A 44 -3.79 -12.86 -18.64
C ASP A 44 -4.15 -13.46 -17.28
N ARG A 45 -3.19 -14.08 -16.59
CA ARG A 45 -3.37 -14.67 -15.25
C ARG A 45 -2.13 -14.52 -14.37
N LEU A 46 -2.38 -14.37 -13.06
CA LEU A 46 -1.39 -14.40 -11.99
C LEU A 46 -2.02 -15.09 -10.76
N PHE A 47 -1.37 -16.09 -10.15
CA PHE A 47 -1.91 -16.95 -9.08
C PHE A 47 -3.32 -17.53 -9.41
N ASP A 48 -3.51 -17.97 -10.65
CA ASP A 48 -4.79 -18.42 -11.16
C ASP A 48 -5.94 -17.39 -11.15
N LEU A 49 -5.65 -16.15 -10.81
CA LEU A 49 -6.58 -15.03 -10.90
C LEU A 49 -6.40 -14.28 -12.24
N PRO A 50 -7.49 -13.68 -12.77
CA PRO A 50 -7.40 -12.91 -14.00
C PRO A 50 -6.56 -11.66 -13.84
N VAL A 51 -5.81 -11.30 -14.90
CA VAL A 51 -5.18 -9.98 -15.07
C VAL A 51 -6.01 -9.24 -16.12
N VAL A 52 -6.59 -8.11 -15.75
CA VAL A 52 -7.48 -7.32 -16.61
C VAL A 52 -6.91 -5.95 -16.92
N SER A 53 -7.40 -5.32 -18.00
CA SER A 53 -7.05 -3.95 -18.33
C SER A 53 -7.59 -2.97 -17.28
N LEU A 54 -6.71 -2.09 -16.76
CA LEU A 54 -7.09 -1.04 -15.81
C LEU A 54 -8.06 -0.03 -16.43
N GLU A 55 -7.97 0.21 -17.74
CA GLU A 55 -8.86 1.12 -18.47
C GLU A 55 -10.30 0.60 -18.48
N ARG A 56 -10.46 -0.71 -18.51
CA ARG A 56 -11.76 -1.40 -18.61
C ARG A 56 -12.17 -2.13 -17.33
N ILE A 57 -11.50 -1.87 -16.22
CA ILE A 57 -11.71 -2.62 -14.97
C ILE A 57 -13.17 -2.58 -14.49
N GLU A 58 -13.87 -1.46 -14.70
CA GLU A 58 -15.27 -1.27 -14.28
C GLU A 58 -16.24 -2.24 -14.98
N GLU A 59 -15.90 -2.75 -16.17
CA GLU A 59 -16.73 -3.70 -16.91
C GLU A 59 -16.79 -5.08 -16.23
N PHE A 60 -15.72 -5.44 -15.50
CA PHE A 60 -15.56 -6.75 -14.84
C PHE A 60 -15.72 -6.68 -13.33
N TYR A 61 -15.26 -5.58 -12.73
CA TYR A 61 -15.21 -5.37 -11.29
C TYR A 61 -15.75 -3.97 -10.96
N PRO A 62 -17.09 -3.80 -10.85
CA PRO A 62 -17.69 -2.50 -10.57
C PRO A 62 -17.21 -1.91 -9.23
N PRO A 63 -16.96 -0.58 -9.13
CA PRO A 63 -16.43 0.07 -7.92
C PRO A 63 -17.31 -0.09 -6.67
N ALA A 64 -18.59 -0.36 -6.84
CA ALA A 64 -19.50 -0.61 -5.71
C ALA A 64 -19.29 -1.99 -5.05
N GLN A 65 -18.59 -2.91 -5.71
CA GLN A 65 -18.46 -4.31 -5.30
C GLN A 65 -17.05 -4.65 -4.80
N VAL A 66 -16.03 -3.94 -5.26
CA VAL A 66 -14.64 -4.25 -4.94
C VAL A 66 -13.87 -3.01 -4.49
N ASP A 67 -12.91 -3.20 -3.61
CA ASP A 67 -11.91 -2.21 -3.26
C ASP A 67 -10.65 -2.38 -4.14
N PHE A 68 -9.70 -1.46 -4.08
CA PHE A 68 -8.44 -1.59 -4.81
C PHE A 68 -7.21 -1.32 -3.95
N TYR A 69 -6.08 -1.90 -4.34
CA TYR A 69 -4.75 -1.55 -3.86
C TYR A 69 -3.75 -1.46 -5.01
N ALA A 70 -3.07 -0.32 -5.19
CA ALA A 70 -2.03 -0.14 -6.20
C ALA A 70 -0.67 -0.61 -5.65
N ALA A 71 -0.29 -1.84 -6.02
CA ALA A 71 0.93 -2.50 -5.55
C ALA A 71 2.13 -2.14 -6.44
N ILE A 72 2.52 -0.87 -6.40
CA ILE A 72 3.64 -0.32 -7.15
C ILE A 72 4.71 0.14 -6.18
N VAL A 73 5.96 -0.25 -6.42
CA VAL A 73 7.12 0.18 -5.64
C VAL A 73 7.44 1.68 -5.85
N TYR A 74 8.60 2.11 -5.43
CA TYR A 74 9.05 3.51 -5.44
C TYR A 74 9.39 4.11 -6.83
N SER A 75 8.90 3.52 -7.91
CA SER A 75 9.12 4.00 -9.27
C SER A 75 8.82 5.49 -9.42
N GLN A 76 9.72 6.23 -10.09
CA GLN A 76 9.60 7.67 -10.29
C GLN A 76 9.39 8.45 -8.98
N LEU A 77 10.09 8.08 -7.90
CA LEU A 77 9.86 8.64 -6.55
C LEU A 77 8.38 8.56 -6.16
N ASN A 78 7.81 7.36 -6.21
CA ASN A 78 6.41 7.06 -5.86
C ASN A 78 5.33 7.72 -6.74
N ARG A 79 5.69 8.47 -7.78
CA ARG A 79 4.72 9.17 -8.63
C ARG A 79 3.83 8.23 -9.44
N LEU A 80 4.38 7.09 -9.90
CA LEU A 80 3.58 6.09 -10.60
C LEU A 80 2.49 5.51 -9.67
N ARG A 81 2.85 5.11 -8.43
CA ARG A 81 1.87 4.61 -7.46
C ARG A 81 0.83 5.68 -7.12
N ALA A 82 1.26 6.93 -6.92
CA ALA A 82 0.35 8.05 -6.66
C ALA A 82 -0.65 8.26 -7.82
N ARG A 83 -0.18 8.24 -9.07
CA ARG A 83 -1.04 8.37 -10.26
C ARG A 83 -2.08 7.25 -10.34
N LEU A 84 -1.67 6.00 -10.19
CA LEU A 84 -2.58 4.86 -10.24
C LEU A 84 -3.59 4.87 -9.08
N TYR A 85 -3.16 5.25 -7.89
CA TYR A 85 -4.05 5.46 -6.75
C TYR A 85 -5.12 6.51 -7.05
N GLU A 86 -4.75 7.68 -7.58
CA GLU A 86 -5.70 8.74 -7.95
C GLU A 86 -6.60 8.31 -9.11
N THR A 87 -6.07 7.58 -10.10
CA THR A 87 -6.84 7.05 -11.22
C THR A 87 -7.96 6.12 -10.74
N CYS A 88 -7.66 5.19 -9.84
CA CYS A 88 -8.66 4.28 -9.31
C CYS A 88 -9.70 5.00 -8.45
N LYS A 89 -9.30 5.98 -7.65
CA LYS A 89 -10.24 6.82 -6.89
C LYS A 89 -11.16 7.62 -7.82
N ALA A 90 -10.63 8.18 -8.90
CA ALA A 90 -11.44 8.90 -9.88
C ALA A 90 -12.46 8.00 -10.58
N LYS A 91 -12.18 6.70 -10.72
CA LYS A 91 -13.11 5.68 -11.20
C LYS A 91 -14.15 5.25 -10.13
N GLY A 92 -14.06 5.76 -8.89
CA GLY A 92 -15.00 5.49 -7.81
C GLY A 92 -14.63 4.32 -6.90
N TYR A 93 -13.46 3.69 -7.07
CA TYR A 93 -12.99 2.61 -6.20
C TYR A 93 -12.58 3.12 -4.82
N LYS A 94 -12.85 2.33 -3.79
CA LYS A 94 -12.35 2.59 -2.44
C LYS A 94 -10.94 2.02 -2.28
N PRO A 95 -9.99 2.82 -1.76
CA PRO A 95 -8.64 2.34 -1.50
C PRO A 95 -8.61 1.41 -0.29
N ALA A 96 -8.00 0.25 -0.45
CA ALA A 96 -7.71 -0.68 0.62
C ALA A 96 -6.40 -0.31 1.32
N SER A 97 -6.31 -0.55 2.61
CA SER A 97 -5.06 -0.53 3.37
C SER A 97 -4.76 -1.91 3.93
N TYR A 98 -3.48 -2.21 4.10
CA TYR A 98 -3.03 -3.38 4.83
C TYR A 98 -2.14 -2.96 6.01
N ILE A 99 -2.43 -3.48 7.18
CA ILE A 99 -1.59 -3.33 8.37
C ILE A 99 -1.37 -4.74 8.92
N SER A 100 -0.12 -5.18 8.91
CA SER A 100 0.23 -6.52 9.39
C SER A 100 -0.21 -6.76 10.81
N SER A 101 -0.81 -7.91 11.07
CA SER A 101 -1.14 -8.38 12.43
C SER A 101 0.10 -8.48 13.34
N LYS A 102 1.30 -8.45 12.76
CA LYS A 102 2.60 -8.47 13.46
C LYS A 102 3.27 -7.11 13.55
N ALA A 103 2.60 -6.03 13.14
CA ALA A 103 3.09 -4.67 13.36
C ALA A 103 2.63 -4.17 14.74
N PHE A 104 3.50 -3.44 15.42
CA PHE A 104 3.15 -2.73 16.64
C PHE A 104 2.74 -1.29 16.29
N VAL A 105 1.46 -1.01 16.33
CA VAL A 105 0.91 0.33 16.09
C VAL A 105 0.21 0.81 17.35
N TRP A 106 0.66 1.94 17.90
CA TRP A 106 0.06 2.46 19.12
C TRP A 106 -1.38 2.97 18.87
N PRO A 107 -2.32 2.80 19.81
CA PRO A 107 -3.75 3.07 19.58
C PRO A 107 -4.13 4.50 19.14
N ASN A 108 -3.31 5.51 19.44
CA ASN A 108 -3.56 6.90 19.04
C ASN A 108 -2.78 7.34 17.79
N VAL A 109 -2.23 6.41 17.03
CA VAL A 109 -1.67 6.68 15.71
C VAL A 109 -2.80 6.92 14.72
N SER A 110 -2.67 7.92 13.85
CA SER A 110 -3.57 8.09 12.72
C SER A 110 -2.90 7.57 11.44
N ILE A 111 -3.63 6.74 10.69
CA ILE A 111 -3.18 6.17 9.42
C ILE A 111 -4.24 6.51 8.37
N GLY A 112 -3.80 7.10 7.26
CA GLY A 112 -4.62 7.41 6.12
C GLY A 112 -5.02 6.17 5.30
N GLU A 113 -5.62 6.41 4.15
CA GLU A 113 -6.05 5.35 3.24
C GLU A 113 -4.92 4.85 2.35
N HIS A 114 -5.09 3.67 1.74
CA HIS A 114 -4.15 3.06 0.82
C HIS A 114 -2.74 2.88 1.40
N CYS A 115 -2.63 2.65 2.70
CA CYS A 115 -1.36 2.37 3.36
C CYS A 115 -1.05 0.87 3.37
N PHE A 116 0.24 0.52 3.28
CA PHE A 116 0.72 -0.85 3.42
C PHE A 116 1.82 -0.91 4.47
N ILE A 117 1.49 -1.43 5.63
CA ILE A 117 2.40 -1.51 6.78
C ILE A 117 2.76 -2.98 7.01
N PHE A 118 4.00 -3.33 6.71
CA PHE A 118 4.51 -4.69 6.85
C PHE A 118 4.75 -5.07 8.31
N GLU A 119 5.14 -6.32 8.52
CA GLU A 119 5.45 -6.89 9.83
C GLU A 119 6.62 -6.19 10.52
N ASN A 120 6.66 -6.31 11.84
CA ASN A 120 7.71 -5.80 12.73
C ASN A 120 7.93 -4.27 12.66
N ASN A 121 7.02 -3.52 12.05
CA ASN A 121 7.02 -2.07 12.19
C ASN A 121 6.64 -1.69 13.62
N THR A 122 7.37 -0.74 14.21
CA THR A 122 7.04 -0.11 15.49
C THR A 122 6.62 1.33 15.22
N VAL A 123 5.34 1.63 15.39
CA VAL A 123 4.79 2.98 15.21
C VAL A 123 4.37 3.53 16.57
N GLN A 124 5.10 4.53 17.06
CA GLN A 124 4.96 5.08 18.41
C GLN A 124 3.76 6.02 18.56
N PRO A 125 3.41 6.41 19.81
CA PRO A 125 2.29 7.32 20.07
C PRO A 125 2.36 8.64 19.31
N PHE A 126 1.18 9.16 18.91
CA PHE A 126 1.01 10.45 18.24
C PHE A 126 1.64 10.55 16.84
N VAL A 127 2.04 9.45 16.25
CA VAL A 127 2.49 9.42 14.85
C VAL A 127 1.30 9.63 13.92
N ARG A 128 1.53 10.34 12.82
CA ARG A 128 0.58 10.51 11.71
C ARG A 128 1.18 9.96 10.43
N ILE A 129 0.51 9.01 9.82
CA ILE A 129 0.84 8.46 8.51
C ILE A 129 -0.28 8.87 7.57
N GLU A 130 0.04 9.66 6.56
CA GLU A 130 -0.92 10.13 5.57
C GLU A 130 -1.19 9.04 4.50
N ASP A 131 -1.94 9.39 3.45
CA ASP A 131 -2.42 8.44 2.45
C ASP A 131 -1.31 7.86 1.57
N ASN A 132 -1.53 6.65 1.08
CA ASN A 132 -0.69 5.98 0.10
C ASN A 132 0.78 5.87 0.54
N VAL A 133 0.99 5.48 1.80
CA VAL A 133 2.32 5.25 2.38
C VAL A 133 2.60 3.76 2.46
N VAL A 134 3.81 3.38 2.09
CA VAL A 134 4.35 2.03 2.30
C VAL A 134 5.43 2.09 3.38
N LEU A 135 5.23 1.36 4.45
CA LEU A 135 6.26 1.04 5.44
C LEU A 135 6.65 -0.43 5.28
N TRP A 136 7.80 -0.69 4.67
CA TRP A 136 8.33 -2.05 4.54
C TRP A 136 8.68 -2.62 5.92
N SER A 137 9.22 -3.84 6.00
CA SER A 137 9.38 -4.55 7.26
C SER A 137 10.37 -3.89 8.24
N GLY A 138 10.03 -3.87 9.54
CA GLY A 138 10.99 -3.62 10.62
C GLY A 138 11.37 -2.17 10.87
N ASN A 139 10.57 -1.19 10.42
CA ASN A 139 10.88 0.23 10.68
C ASN A 139 10.53 0.63 12.11
N HIS A 140 11.22 1.66 12.61
CA HIS A 140 10.89 2.36 13.84
C HIS A 140 10.46 3.80 13.52
N ILE A 141 9.22 4.13 13.79
CA ILE A 141 8.67 5.48 13.61
C ILE A 141 8.47 6.11 14.98
N GLY A 142 9.33 7.07 15.32
CA GLY A 142 9.37 7.74 16.62
C GLY A 142 8.13 8.62 16.86
N HIS A 143 7.80 8.79 18.13
CA HIS A 143 6.61 9.53 18.59
C HIS A 143 6.49 10.95 18.01
N HIS A 144 5.27 11.45 17.81
CA HIS A 144 4.97 12.78 17.29
C HIS A 144 5.53 13.07 15.89
N SER A 145 5.97 12.04 15.17
CA SER A 145 6.46 12.19 13.80
C SER A 145 5.32 12.12 12.79
N LYS A 146 5.59 12.67 11.62
CA LYS A 146 4.67 12.68 10.49
C LYS A 146 5.33 12.07 9.25
N VAL A 147 4.63 11.18 8.57
CA VAL A 147 4.98 10.68 7.25
C VAL A 147 3.91 11.17 6.28
N ASP A 148 4.29 12.11 5.41
CA ASP A 148 3.38 12.67 4.41
C ASP A 148 3.03 11.66 3.32
N SER A 149 1.98 11.97 2.54
CA SER A 149 1.41 11.07 1.53
C SER A 149 2.42 10.63 0.48
N HIS A 150 2.18 9.44 -0.06
CA HIS A 150 2.92 8.83 -1.17
C HIS A 150 4.38 8.48 -0.85
N CYS A 151 4.75 8.33 0.42
CA CYS A 151 6.08 7.90 0.81
C CYS A 151 6.27 6.38 0.67
N PHE A 152 7.52 5.97 0.45
CA PHE A 152 7.93 4.56 0.53
C PHE A 152 9.15 4.48 1.44
N ILE A 153 8.97 3.87 2.60
CA ILE A 153 10.00 3.66 3.60
C ILE A 153 10.41 2.18 3.54
N SER A 154 11.64 1.93 3.13
CA SER A 154 12.17 0.58 2.96
C SER A 154 12.43 -0.09 4.33
N SER A 155 13.04 -1.28 4.34
CA SER A 155 13.22 -2.04 5.59
C SER A 155 14.22 -1.40 6.55
N GLN A 156 13.98 -1.59 7.87
CA GLN A 156 14.91 -1.24 8.94
C GLN A 156 15.28 0.24 9.00
N VAL A 157 14.36 1.12 8.58
CA VAL A 157 14.54 2.57 8.69
C VAL A 157 14.19 3.02 10.11
N VAL A 158 14.98 3.95 10.65
CA VAL A 158 14.72 4.59 11.94
C VAL A 158 14.39 6.06 11.71
N ILE A 159 13.20 6.47 12.10
CA ILE A 159 12.75 7.87 12.14
C ILE A 159 12.63 8.26 13.61
N SER A 160 13.43 9.24 14.05
CA SER A 160 13.39 9.76 15.43
C SER A 160 12.07 10.45 15.75
N GLY A 161 11.83 10.76 17.01
CA GLY A 161 10.65 11.54 17.40
C GLY A 161 10.65 12.96 16.79
N PHE A 162 9.45 13.54 16.61
CA PHE A 162 9.22 14.89 16.07
C PHE A 162 9.75 15.14 14.65
N CYS A 163 10.01 14.09 13.87
CA CYS A 163 10.43 14.20 12.48
C CYS A 163 9.23 14.38 11.54
N THR A 164 9.49 15.04 10.40
CA THR A 164 8.55 15.08 9.27
C THR A 164 9.23 14.56 8.03
N VAL A 165 8.66 13.49 7.46
CA VAL A 165 9.06 12.93 6.17
C VAL A 165 8.13 13.52 5.10
N GLY A 166 8.69 14.32 4.20
CA GLY A 166 7.91 15.02 3.16
C GLY A 166 7.32 14.09 2.10
N ARG A 167 6.32 14.60 1.37
CA ARG A 167 5.62 13.85 0.30
C ARG A 167 6.57 13.25 -0.73
N HIS A 168 6.20 12.08 -1.26
CA HIS A 168 6.94 11.35 -2.29
C HIS A 168 8.36 10.92 -1.89
N THR A 169 8.71 10.97 -0.61
CA THR A 169 10.02 10.52 -0.14
C THR A 169 10.17 9.02 -0.33
N PHE A 170 11.35 8.62 -0.80
CA PHE A 170 11.86 7.26 -0.72
C PHE A 170 13.02 7.21 0.28
N MET A 171 12.91 6.35 1.29
CA MET A 171 14.00 6.04 2.21
C MET A 171 14.49 4.62 1.95
N GLY A 172 15.77 4.48 1.64
CA GLY A 172 16.41 3.19 1.40
C GLY A 172 16.56 2.36 2.67
N VAL A 173 16.95 1.09 2.51
CA VAL A 173 17.19 0.15 3.63
C VAL A 173 18.21 0.74 4.62
N ASN A 174 17.93 0.58 5.93
CA ASN A 174 18.73 1.12 7.03
C ASN A 174 18.88 2.66 7.01
N GLY A 175 17.97 3.36 6.37
CA GLY A 175 17.95 4.82 6.39
C GLY A 175 17.71 5.38 7.79
N LEU A 176 18.17 6.61 8.05
CA LEU A 176 18.04 7.31 9.32
C LEU A 176 17.48 8.71 9.08
N ALA A 177 16.50 9.12 9.87
CA ALA A 177 16.05 10.50 10.01
C ALA A 177 16.19 10.92 11.48
N PRO A 178 17.29 11.61 11.85
CA PRO A 178 17.49 12.13 13.19
C PRO A 178 16.52 13.30 13.46
N ALA A 179 16.25 13.57 14.75
CA ALA A 179 15.45 14.69 15.20
C ALA A 179 16.16 16.02 14.95
#